data_7545adb98e7ae6cae478cbf87db1f286
#
_entry.id   7545adb98e7ae6cae478cbf87db1f286
#
_cell.length_a   1.000
_cell.length_b   1.000
_cell.length_c   1.000
_cell.angle_alpha   90.00
_cell.angle_beta   90.00
_cell.angle_gamma   90.00
#
_symmetry.space_group_name_H-M   'P 1'
#
loop_
_entity.id
_entity.type
_entity.pdbx_description
1 polymer ?
#
loop_
_entity_poly.entity_id
_entity_poly.type
_entity_poly.pdbx_seq_one_letter_code
_entity_poly.pdbx_strand_id
1 'polypeptide(L)'
;MPSQTELPIGSEDHDGHSRGQVVGYVRVSSADQNPARQHEVIGRCDRVFEDRMSGKSRAKRKGLADLIAYVRDADTVRVASLDRLGRDTRDLHALVDELTAKGCTVEFVSEGIAVARDRSPVHELFLTLLASMAQFERARIRERQAEGIALAKARGVYDKQRALTDEDVEAVRALIDMGVPAAEVARRYSVSRQTIYTAVRGEGAYTPP
;
A
#
# COMPACT_ATOMS: atom_id res chain seq x y z
N MET A 1 -51.65 51.42 10.12
CA MET A 1 -51.29 50.13 10.72
C MET A 1 -51.41 49.08 9.65
N PRO A 2 -50.31 48.73 8.93
CA PRO A 2 -50.37 47.60 7.99
C PRO A 2 -49.97 46.31 8.71
N SER A 3 -50.76 45.31 8.48
CA SER A 3 -50.63 43.91 8.95
C SER A 3 -49.34 43.27 8.46
N GLN A 4 -48.63 42.67 9.37
CA GLN A 4 -47.49 41.78 9.06
C GLN A 4 -48.04 40.46 8.49
N THR A 5 -47.68 40.19 7.24
CA THR A 5 -47.89 38.88 6.62
C THR A 5 -46.73 38.00 7.00
N GLU A 6 -46.95 37.07 7.91
CA GLU A 6 -46.06 35.97 8.19
C GLU A 6 -45.96 35.05 6.97
N LEU A 7 -44.72 34.87 6.46
CA LEU A 7 -44.38 33.86 5.48
C LEU A 7 -44.29 32.52 6.20
N PRO A 8 -44.85 31.44 5.68
CA PRO A 8 -44.66 30.12 6.24
C PRO A 8 -43.22 29.63 5.97
N ILE A 9 -42.44 29.48 7.04
CA ILE A 9 -41.22 28.71 7.05
C ILE A 9 -41.65 27.25 7.16
N GLY A 10 -41.25 26.43 6.21
CA GLY A 10 -41.42 25.00 6.37
C GLY A 10 -41.71 24.28 5.08
N SER A 11 -40.77 24.19 4.17
CA SER A 11 -40.71 23.04 3.28
C SER A 11 -39.97 21.94 4.01
N GLU A 12 -40.71 21.15 4.78
CA GLU A 12 -40.27 19.83 5.20
C GLU A 12 -40.18 18.97 3.93
N ASP A 13 -38.95 18.77 3.43
CA ASP A 13 -38.66 17.75 2.43
C ASP A 13 -38.90 16.38 3.06
N HIS A 14 -40.11 15.90 2.92
CA HIS A 14 -40.55 14.55 3.25
C HIS A 14 -40.13 13.59 2.14
N ASP A 15 -38.83 13.51 1.84
CA ASP A 15 -38.23 12.35 1.20
C ASP A 15 -37.39 11.66 2.24
N GLY A 16 -37.97 10.67 2.90
CA GLY A 16 -37.36 9.83 3.91
C GLY A 16 -36.27 8.87 3.35
N HIS A 17 -35.50 9.32 2.38
CA HIS A 17 -34.29 8.67 1.97
C HIS A 17 -33.16 9.13 2.91
N SER A 18 -32.83 8.28 3.86
CA SER A 18 -31.61 8.43 4.67
C SER A 18 -30.46 8.69 3.70
N ARG A 19 -29.90 9.90 3.73
CA ARG A 19 -28.68 10.22 2.97
C ARG A 19 -27.64 9.18 3.33
N GLY A 20 -27.20 8.40 2.34
CA GLY A 20 -26.14 7.41 2.53
C GLY A 20 -24.86 8.07 3.05
N GLN A 21 -24.11 7.34 3.85
CA GLN A 21 -22.81 7.78 4.36
C GLN A 21 -21.74 7.69 3.27
N VAL A 22 -20.71 8.53 3.37
CA VAL A 22 -19.49 8.41 2.58
C VAL A 22 -18.45 7.66 3.40
N VAL A 23 -18.11 6.45 2.98
CA VAL A 23 -17.20 5.55 3.68
C VAL A 23 -15.92 5.40 2.87
N GLY A 24 -14.78 5.83 3.45
CA GLY A 24 -13.48 5.75 2.79
C GLY A 24 -12.79 4.40 3.00
N TYR A 25 -12.07 3.94 1.98
CA TYR A 25 -11.13 2.83 2.09
C TYR A 25 -9.73 3.25 1.68
N VAL A 26 -8.75 2.97 2.56
CA VAL A 26 -7.33 3.27 2.35
C VAL A 26 -6.51 1.99 2.48
N ARG A 27 -5.65 1.72 1.50
CA ARG A 27 -4.72 0.60 1.53
C ARG A 27 -3.29 1.07 1.39
N VAL A 28 -2.49 0.85 2.43
CA VAL A 28 -1.08 1.24 2.50
C VAL A 28 -0.21 0.01 2.31
N SER A 29 0.72 0.04 1.35
CA SER A 29 1.78 -0.97 1.25
C SER A 29 3.00 -0.54 2.08
N SER A 30 3.86 -1.49 2.47
CA SER A 30 5.12 -1.18 3.16
C SER A 30 6.07 -0.30 2.31
N ALA A 31 5.84 -0.22 1.02
CA ALA A 31 6.57 0.66 0.10
C ALA A 31 5.95 2.07 -0.01
N ASP A 32 4.65 2.19 0.28
CA ASP A 32 3.93 3.47 0.31
C ASP A 32 4.07 4.09 1.71
N GLN A 33 5.06 4.96 1.89
CA GLN A 33 5.35 5.60 3.18
C GLN A 33 4.34 6.68 3.59
N ASN A 34 3.35 7.01 2.76
CA ASN A 34 2.45 8.13 3.06
C ASN A 34 0.96 7.83 2.83
N PRO A 35 0.23 7.34 3.85
CA PRO A 35 -1.22 7.21 3.80
C PRO A 35 -1.94 8.57 3.67
N ALA A 36 -1.32 9.66 4.11
CA ALA A 36 -1.91 11.00 4.08
C ALA A 36 -2.36 11.41 2.67
N ARG A 37 -1.59 11.05 1.63
CA ARG A 37 -1.97 11.34 0.24
C ARG A 37 -3.27 10.64 -0.17
N GLN A 38 -3.51 9.40 0.25
CA GLN A 38 -4.75 8.71 -0.05
C GLN A 38 -5.93 9.33 0.71
N HIS A 39 -5.72 9.71 1.98
CA HIS A 39 -6.73 10.44 2.76
C HIS A 39 -7.09 11.79 2.11
N GLU A 40 -6.08 12.52 1.59
CA GLU A 40 -6.31 13.78 0.86
C GLU A 40 -7.14 13.55 -0.40
N VAL A 41 -6.83 12.51 -1.18
CA VAL A 41 -7.54 12.18 -2.43
C VAL A 41 -8.99 11.79 -2.15
N ILE A 42 -9.26 10.90 -1.17
CA ILE A 42 -10.64 10.49 -0.85
C ILE A 42 -11.45 11.60 -0.18
N GLY A 43 -10.77 12.63 0.35
CA GLY A 43 -11.40 13.79 0.99
C GLY A 43 -12.19 13.44 2.24
N ARG A 44 -13.21 14.26 2.55
CA ARG A 44 -14.03 14.07 3.74
C ARG A 44 -14.91 12.83 3.61
N CYS A 45 -14.78 11.91 4.56
CA CYS A 45 -15.61 10.72 4.72
C CYS A 45 -16.17 10.68 6.15
N ASP A 46 -17.36 10.08 6.31
CA ASP A 46 -18.01 9.89 7.61
C ASP A 46 -17.25 8.84 8.43
N ARG A 47 -16.67 7.85 7.73
CA ARG A 47 -15.81 6.81 8.32
C ARG A 47 -14.76 6.36 7.33
N VAL A 48 -13.58 5.98 7.84
CA VAL A 48 -12.48 5.44 7.00
C VAL A 48 -12.01 4.12 7.57
N PHE A 49 -11.85 3.12 6.71
CA PHE A 49 -11.25 1.83 7.00
C PHE A 49 -9.88 1.73 6.34
N GLU A 50 -8.89 1.22 7.07
CA GLU A 50 -7.50 1.19 6.61
C GLU A 50 -6.90 -0.20 6.73
N ASP A 51 -6.21 -0.64 5.68
CA ASP A 51 -5.37 -1.84 5.67
C ASP A 51 -3.90 -1.48 5.48
N ARG A 52 -3.04 -1.92 6.41
CA ARG A 52 -1.59 -1.81 6.30
C ARG A 52 -0.98 -3.15 5.91
N MET A 53 -0.40 -3.22 4.71
CA MET A 53 0.21 -4.43 4.17
C MET A 53 1.71 -4.45 4.46
N SER A 54 2.17 -5.28 5.40
CA SER A 54 3.60 -5.56 5.55
C SER A 54 4.04 -6.61 4.54
N GLY A 55 5.25 -6.46 3.96
CA GLY A 55 5.75 -7.32 2.88
C GLY A 55 5.90 -8.82 3.21
N LYS A 56 5.77 -9.21 4.49
CA LYS A 56 5.78 -10.61 4.96
C LYS A 56 4.41 -11.20 5.22
N SER A 57 3.37 -10.39 5.29
CA SER A 57 2.02 -10.84 5.60
C SER A 57 1.10 -10.55 4.40
N ARG A 58 0.77 -11.60 3.63
CA ARG A 58 -0.43 -11.62 2.77
C ARG A 58 -1.69 -11.65 3.62
N ALA A 59 -1.61 -11.14 4.85
CA ALA A 59 -2.64 -11.21 5.85
C ALA A 59 -3.91 -10.50 5.39
N LYS A 60 -4.97 -11.08 5.80
CA LYS A 60 -6.37 -10.72 5.72
C LYS A 60 -6.55 -9.20 5.71
N ARG A 61 -7.18 -8.68 4.66
CA ARG A 61 -7.64 -7.29 4.53
C ARG A 61 -8.78 -7.06 5.52
N LYS A 62 -8.41 -6.94 6.81
CA LYS A 62 -9.39 -6.78 7.89
C LYS A 62 -10.19 -5.50 7.73
N GLY A 63 -9.50 -4.40 7.38
CA GLY A 63 -10.15 -3.12 7.15
C GLY A 63 -11.17 -3.18 6.01
N LEU A 64 -10.88 -3.90 4.93
CA LEU A 64 -11.84 -4.13 3.85
C LEU A 64 -13.01 -5.01 4.30
N ALA A 65 -12.75 -6.09 5.03
CA ALA A 65 -13.81 -6.95 5.54
C ALA A 65 -14.74 -6.19 6.50
N ASP A 66 -14.16 -5.37 7.39
CA ASP A 66 -14.91 -4.52 8.31
C ASP A 66 -15.72 -3.44 7.55
N LEU A 67 -15.17 -2.86 6.46
CA LEU A 67 -15.88 -1.94 5.58
C LEU A 67 -17.08 -2.64 4.94
N ILE A 68 -16.87 -3.80 4.30
CA ILE A 68 -17.94 -4.57 3.65
C ILE A 68 -19.04 -4.92 4.65
N ALA A 69 -18.69 -5.27 5.89
CA ALA A 69 -19.68 -5.56 6.94
C ALA A 69 -20.44 -4.30 7.40
N TYR A 70 -19.80 -3.13 7.32
CA TYR A 70 -20.35 -1.87 7.84
C TYR A 70 -21.32 -1.18 6.86
N VAL A 71 -20.98 -1.17 5.56
CA VAL A 71 -21.74 -0.41 4.56
C VAL A 71 -23.14 -0.97 4.31
N ARG A 72 -24.06 -0.06 3.97
CA ARG A 72 -25.47 -0.33 3.75
C ARG A 72 -25.93 0.21 2.41
N ASP A 73 -27.20 -0.02 2.09
CA ASP A 73 -27.88 0.59 0.94
C ASP A 73 -27.75 2.12 0.97
N ALA A 74 -27.59 2.71 -0.22
CA ALA A 74 -27.37 4.13 -0.47
C ALA A 74 -26.03 4.71 0.04
N ASP A 75 -25.15 3.93 0.69
CA ASP A 75 -23.79 4.40 1.07
C ASP A 75 -22.89 4.55 -0.16
N THR A 76 -21.94 5.49 -0.08
CA THR A 76 -20.88 5.64 -1.08
C THR A 76 -19.54 5.17 -0.51
N VAL A 77 -18.97 4.15 -1.14
CA VAL A 77 -17.62 3.68 -0.82
C VAL A 77 -16.61 4.45 -1.68
N ARG A 78 -15.79 5.29 -1.05
CA ARG A 78 -14.82 6.14 -1.73
C ARG A 78 -13.41 5.57 -1.60
N VAL A 79 -12.74 5.38 -2.74
CA VAL A 79 -11.39 4.83 -2.83
C VAL A 79 -10.52 5.75 -3.67
N ALA A 80 -9.25 5.91 -3.30
CA ALA A 80 -8.35 6.80 -4.04
C ALA A 80 -8.17 6.38 -5.50
N SER A 81 -8.02 5.08 -5.78
CA SER A 81 -7.84 4.54 -7.14
C SER A 81 -8.21 3.06 -7.21
N LEU A 82 -8.46 2.57 -8.43
CA LEU A 82 -8.81 1.16 -8.70
C LEU A 82 -7.84 0.18 -8.05
N ASP A 83 -6.56 0.50 -8.10
CA ASP A 83 -5.49 -0.34 -7.56
C ASP A 83 -5.43 -0.36 -6.03
N ARG A 84 -6.10 0.55 -5.37
CA ARG A 84 -6.20 0.55 -3.89
C ARG A 84 -7.33 -0.36 -3.42
N LEU A 85 -8.39 -0.56 -4.20
CA LEU A 85 -9.46 -1.50 -3.89
C LEU A 85 -9.07 -2.93 -4.27
N GLY A 86 -8.84 -3.21 -5.54
CA GLY A 86 -8.48 -4.54 -6.06
C GLY A 86 -6.98 -4.85 -6.01
N ARG A 87 -6.63 -6.14 -5.94
CA ARG A 87 -5.25 -6.64 -6.11
C ARG A 87 -4.96 -6.92 -7.58
N ASP A 88 -5.95 -7.39 -8.28
CA ASP A 88 -5.99 -7.67 -9.71
C ASP A 88 -7.38 -7.37 -10.25
N THR A 89 -7.56 -7.51 -11.56
CA THR A 89 -8.83 -7.22 -12.23
C THR A 89 -9.97 -8.06 -11.68
N ARG A 90 -9.75 -9.36 -11.41
CA ARG A 90 -10.79 -10.27 -10.89
C ARG A 90 -11.21 -9.88 -9.47
N ASP A 91 -10.25 -9.61 -8.58
CA ASP A 91 -10.50 -9.16 -7.20
C ASP A 91 -11.27 -7.84 -7.20
N LEU A 92 -10.88 -6.89 -8.09
CA LEU A 92 -11.58 -5.62 -8.25
C LEU A 92 -13.06 -5.81 -8.65
N HIS A 93 -13.32 -6.61 -9.68
CA HIS A 93 -14.69 -6.88 -10.14
C HIS A 93 -15.53 -7.53 -9.03
N ALA A 94 -15.00 -8.56 -8.37
CA ALA A 94 -15.70 -9.24 -7.28
C ALA A 94 -16.08 -8.29 -6.14
N LEU A 95 -15.16 -7.38 -5.76
CA LEU A 95 -15.41 -6.41 -4.69
C LEU A 95 -16.41 -5.33 -5.10
N VAL A 96 -16.33 -4.84 -6.33
CA VAL A 96 -17.29 -3.87 -6.86
C VAL A 96 -18.68 -4.52 -6.94
N ASP A 97 -18.78 -5.78 -7.39
CA ASP A 97 -20.02 -6.53 -7.43
C ASP A 97 -20.64 -6.73 -6.05
N GLU A 98 -19.81 -7.12 -5.07
CA GLU A 98 -20.25 -7.32 -3.69
C GLU A 98 -20.80 -6.03 -3.06
N LEU A 99 -20.09 -4.89 -3.24
CA LEU A 99 -20.50 -3.60 -2.70
C LEU A 99 -21.76 -3.06 -3.39
N THR A 100 -21.82 -3.15 -4.72
CA THR A 100 -23.01 -2.68 -5.47
C THR A 100 -24.21 -3.58 -5.27
N ALA A 101 -24.03 -4.88 -5.02
CA ALA A 101 -25.12 -5.78 -4.64
C ALA A 101 -25.78 -5.39 -3.30
N LYS A 102 -25.03 -4.74 -2.40
CA LYS A 102 -25.53 -4.15 -1.15
C LYS A 102 -26.26 -2.81 -1.35
N GLY A 103 -26.31 -2.29 -2.57
CA GLY A 103 -26.89 -0.98 -2.89
C GLY A 103 -25.92 0.19 -2.74
N CYS A 104 -24.62 -0.10 -2.50
CA CYS A 104 -23.62 0.97 -2.40
C CYS A 104 -23.20 1.48 -3.78
N THR A 105 -22.76 2.74 -3.82
CA THR A 105 -22.00 3.29 -4.95
C THR A 105 -20.52 3.21 -4.62
N VAL A 106 -19.68 2.73 -5.55
CA VAL A 106 -18.22 2.70 -5.40
C VAL A 106 -17.61 3.81 -6.24
N GLU A 107 -16.95 4.77 -5.58
CA GLU A 107 -16.31 5.93 -6.23
C GLU A 107 -14.80 5.79 -6.22
N PHE A 108 -14.18 5.82 -7.41
CA PHE A 108 -12.74 5.87 -7.64
C PHE A 108 -12.34 7.30 -7.99
N VAL A 109 -11.81 8.01 -6.99
CA VAL A 109 -11.63 9.47 -7.08
C VAL A 109 -10.59 9.87 -8.14
N SER A 110 -9.47 9.16 -8.21
CA SER A 110 -8.39 9.49 -9.18
C SER A 110 -8.81 9.28 -10.63
N GLU A 111 -9.67 8.29 -10.88
CA GLU A 111 -10.18 7.99 -12.21
C GLU A 111 -11.46 8.76 -12.54
N GLY A 112 -12.08 9.40 -11.56
CA GLY A 112 -13.35 10.12 -11.73
C GLY A 112 -14.51 9.20 -12.08
N ILE A 113 -14.52 7.97 -11.57
CA ILE A 113 -15.52 6.94 -11.89
C ILE A 113 -16.34 6.59 -10.66
N ALA A 114 -17.66 6.57 -10.82
CA ALA A 114 -18.59 6.05 -9.83
C ALA A 114 -19.38 4.86 -10.42
N VAL A 115 -19.44 3.76 -9.68
CA VAL A 115 -20.10 2.51 -10.07
C VAL A 115 -21.23 2.22 -9.09
N ALA A 116 -22.46 2.22 -9.57
CA ALA A 116 -23.66 1.85 -8.82
C ALA A 116 -24.23 0.50 -9.32
N ARG A 117 -25.31 0.05 -8.72
CA ARG A 117 -25.96 -1.23 -9.05
C ARG A 117 -26.43 -1.30 -10.52
N ASP A 118 -26.95 -0.20 -11.05
CA ASP A 118 -27.48 -0.11 -12.42
C ASP A 118 -26.36 0.16 -13.43
N ARG A 119 -25.40 -0.78 -13.53
CA ARG A 119 -24.29 -0.68 -14.47
C ARG A 119 -24.74 -1.02 -15.87
N SER A 120 -24.41 -0.15 -16.83
CA SER A 120 -24.49 -0.53 -18.23
C SER A 120 -23.28 -1.45 -18.59
N PRO A 121 -23.40 -2.32 -19.61
CA PRO A 121 -22.29 -3.13 -20.11
C PRO A 121 -21.07 -2.28 -20.49
N VAL A 122 -21.27 -1.01 -20.86
CA VAL A 122 -20.21 -0.05 -21.16
C VAL A 122 -19.39 0.31 -19.94
N HIS A 123 -20.02 0.47 -18.75
CA HIS A 123 -19.28 0.70 -17.50
C HIS A 123 -18.40 -0.49 -17.12
N GLU A 124 -18.89 -1.71 -17.35
CA GLU A 124 -18.13 -2.93 -17.07
C GLU A 124 -16.90 -3.08 -17.99
N LEU A 125 -17.08 -2.77 -19.27
CA LEU A 125 -15.97 -2.71 -20.23
C LEU A 125 -14.94 -1.64 -19.82
N PHE A 126 -15.39 -0.45 -19.41
CA PHE A 126 -14.52 0.63 -18.97
C PHE A 126 -13.70 0.24 -17.72
N LEU A 127 -14.34 -0.36 -16.72
CA LEU A 127 -13.63 -0.85 -15.52
C LEU A 127 -12.57 -1.89 -15.87
N THR A 128 -12.89 -2.82 -16.77
CA THR A 128 -11.96 -3.84 -17.23
C THR A 128 -10.77 -3.24 -17.96
N LEU A 129 -10.99 -2.28 -18.85
CA LEU A 129 -9.93 -1.58 -19.56
C LEU A 129 -9.02 -0.78 -18.62
N LEU A 130 -9.59 0.00 -17.72
CA LEU A 130 -8.82 0.81 -16.79
C LEU A 130 -8.02 -0.06 -15.79
N ALA A 131 -8.62 -1.13 -15.27
CA ALA A 131 -7.91 -2.07 -14.40
C ALA A 131 -6.75 -2.75 -15.14
N SER A 132 -6.95 -3.09 -16.42
CA SER A 132 -5.90 -3.69 -17.27
C SER A 132 -4.78 -2.69 -17.56
N MET A 133 -5.11 -1.42 -17.84
CA MET A 133 -4.12 -0.36 -18.01
C MET A 133 -3.30 -0.12 -16.76
N ALA A 134 -3.94 -0.03 -15.59
CA ALA A 134 -3.25 0.12 -14.32
C ALA A 134 -2.30 -1.05 -14.01
N GLN A 135 -2.68 -2.28 -14.38
CA GLN A 135 -1.80 -3.45 -14.26
C GLN A 135 -0.60 -3.37 -15.22
N PHE A 136 -0.84 -2.96 -16.46
CA PHE A 136 0.21 -2.79 -17.46
C PHE A 136 1.25 -1.74 -17.04
N GLU A 137 0.80 -0.58 -16.57
CA GLU A 137 1.70 0.47 -16.08
C GLU A 137 2.56 0.00 -14.92
N ARG A 138 1.99 -0.74 -13.96
CA ARG A 138 2.75 -1.32 -12.84
C ARG A 138 3.74 -2.39 -13.29
N ALA A 139 3.39 -3.20 -14.28
CA ALA A 139 4.31 -4.17 -14.86
C ALA A 139 5.52 -3.45 -15.47
N ARG A 140 5.28 -2.39 -16.24
CA ARG A 140 6.34 -1.57 -16.84
C ARG A 140 7.23 -0.86 -15.82
N ILE A 141 6.63 -0.34 -14.74
CA ILE A 141 7.41 0.30 -13.66
C ILE A 141 8.33 -0.74 -12.99
N ARG A 142 7.83 -1.95 -12.70
CA ARG A 142 8.63 -3.04 -12.11
C ARG A 142 9.75 -3.50 -13.03
N GLU A 143 9.48 -3.60 -14.33
CA GLU A 143 10.47 -3.97 -15.33
C GLU A 143 11.62 -2.96 -15.38
N ARG A 144 11.31 -1.66 -15.52
CA ARG A 144 12.32 -0.59 -15.48
C ARG A 144 13.11 -0.56 -14.17
N GLN A 145 12.43 -0.83 -13.04
CA GLN A 145 13.09 -0.88 -11.74
C GLN A 145 14.05 -2.07 -11.65
N ALA A 146 13.64 -3.24 -12.16
CA ALA A 146 14.50 -4.44 -12.20
C ALA A 146 15.73 -4.21 -13.10
N GLU A 147 15.53 -3.62 -14.29
CA GLU A 147 16.62 -3.22 -15.19
C GLU A 147 17.57 -2.21 -14.51
N GLY A 148 17.04 -1.19 -13.84
CA GLY A 148 17.83 -0.19 -13.10
C GLY A 148 18.64 -0.82 -11.97
N ILE A 149 18.06 -1.77 -11.24
CA ILE A 149 18.77 -2.53 -10.19
C ILE A 149 19.86 -3.41 -10.79
N ALA A 150 19.60 -4.08 -11.91
CA ALA A 150 20.57 -4.92 -12.60
C ALA A 150 21.77 -4.09 -13.08
N LEU A 151 21.51 -2.92 -13.70
CA LEU A 151 22.55 -1.99 -14.11
C LEU A 151 23.37 -1.43 -12.93
N ALA A 152 22.70 -1.10 -11.83
CA ALA A 152 23.36 -0.61 -10.62
C ALA A 152 24.22 -1.70 -9.96
N LYS A 153 23.76 -2.96 -9.97
CA LYS A 153 24.57 -4.11 -9.54
C LYS A 153 25.80 -4.31 -10.44
N ALA A 154 25.63 -4.24 -11.75
CA ALA A 154 26.73 -4.37 -12.70
C ALA A 154 27.77 -3.24 -12.57
N ARG A 155 27.37 -2.07 -12.08
CA ARG A 155 28.25 -0.94 -11.77
C ARG A 155 28.87 -0.98 -10.39
N GLY A 156 28.63 -2.03 -9.60
CA GLY A 156 29.15 -2.17 -8.24
C GLY A 156 28.50 -1.22 -7.21
N VAL A 157 27.39 -0.53 -7.54
CA VAL A 157 26.73 0.42 -6.62
C VAL A 157 26.27 -0.28 -5.33
N TYR A 158 26.01 -1.58 -5.40
CA TYR A 158 25.62 -2.40 -4.25
C TYR A 158 26.79 -3.19 -3.65
N ASP A 159 27.99 -3.05 -4.19
CA ASP A 159 29.17 -3.68 -3.60
C ASP A 159 29.48 -2.99 -2.29
N LYS A 160 29.13 -3.66 -1.20
CA LYS A 160 29.48 -3.18 0.13
C LYS A 160 31.01 -3.15 0.22
N GLN A 161 31.56 -1.95 0.41
CA GLN A 161 32.97 -1.85 0.78
C GLN A 161 33.23 -2.76 1.99
N ARG A 162 34.25 -3.57 1.92
CA ARG A 162 34.69 -4.40 3.04
C ARG A 162 35.00 -3.49 4.21
N ALA A 163 34.34 -3.72 5.33
CA ALA A 163 34.60 -2.97 6.56
C ALA A 163 35.95 -3.37 7.23
N LEU A 164 36.47 -4.52 6.84
CA LEU A 164 37.78 -5.07 7.28
C LEU A 164 38.63 -5.36 6.06
N THR A 165 39.91 -5.01 6.13
CA THR A 165 40.92 -5.40 5.13
C THR A 165 41.24 -6.90 5.26
N ASP A 166 41.98 -7.48 4.30
CA ASP A 166 42.37 -8.87 4.38
C ASP A 166 43.29 -9.12 5.58
N GLU A 167 44.18 -8.15 5.92
CA GLU A 167 45.01 -8.18 7.13
C GLU A 167 44.18 -8.13 8.41
N ASP A 168 43.13 -7.30 8.43
CA ASP A 168 42.19 -7.25 9.57
C ASP A 168 41.46 -8.58 9.75
N VAL A 169 41.04 -9.22 8.65
CA VAL A 169 40.37 -10.54 8.70
C VAL A 169 41.26 -11.61 9.31
N GLU A 170 42.55 -11.65 8.94
CA GLU A 170 43.51 -12.59 9.54
C GLU A 170 43.74 -12.31 11.03
N ALA A 171 43.89 -11.04 11.40
CA ALA A 171 44.03 -10.64 12.80
C ALA A 171 42.75 -10.96 13.62
N VAL A 172 41.57 -10.73 13.05
CA VAL A 172 40.28 -11.08 13.67
C VAL A 172 40.19 -12.60 13.89
N ARG A 173 40.55 -13.42 12.89
CA ARG A 173 40.59 -14.88 13.03
C ARG A 173 41.50 -15.32 14.18
N ALA A 174 42.74 -14.81 14.22
CA ALA A 174 43.67 -15.13 15.28
C ALA A 174 43.14 -14.76 16.69
N LEU A 175 42.50 -13.61 16.84
CA LEU A 175 41.88 -13.20 18.11
C LEU A 175 40.73 -14.12 18.53
N ILE A 176 39.85 -14.52 17.59
CA ILE A 176 38.75 -15.46 17.85
C ILE A 176 39.29 -16.84 18.24
N ASP A 177 40.34 -17.33 17.54
CA ASP A 177 40.99 -18.62 17.82
C ASP A 177 41.66 -18.62 19.20
N MET A 178 42.19 -17.47 19.66
CA MET A 178 42.72 -17.28 21.02
C MET A 178 41.61 -17.17 22.10
N GLY A 179 40.32 -17.28 21.70
CA GLY A 179 39.19 -17.25 22.63
C GLY A 179 38.68 -15.85 22.99
N VAL A 180 39.13 -14.80 22.31
CA VAL A 180 38.63 -13.45 22.56
C VAL A 180 37.15 -13.35 22.11
N PRO A 181 36.24 -12.86 22.97
CA PRO A 181 34.84 -12.78 22.61
C PRO A 181 34.57 -11.90 21.37
N ALA A 182 33.78 -12.40 20.43
CA ALA A 182 33.44 -11.68 19.19
C ALA A 182 32.88 -10.27 19.44
N ALA A 183 32.24 -10.03 20.59
CA ALA A 183 31.76 -8.72 20.99
C ALA A 183 32.90 -7.72 21.30
N GLU A 184 34.01 -8.20 21.82
CA GLU A 184 35.20 -7.39 22.11
C GLU A 184 35.97 -7.08 20.83
N VAL A 185 36.16 -8.10 19.99
CA VAL A 185 36.76 -7.93 18.66
C VAL A 185 35.96 -6.94 17.81
N ALA A 186 34.63 -7.04 17.80
CA ALA A 186 33.75 -6.13 17.09
C ALA A 186 33.92 -4.67 17.53
N ARG A 187 34.04 -4.42 18.84
CA ARG A 187 34.31 -3.07 19.39
C ARG A 187 35.68 -2.54 18.95
N ARG A 188 36.71 -3.39 18.98
CA ARG A 188 38.08 -3.02 18.62
C ARG A 188 38.20 -2.57 17.16
N TYR A 189 37.48 -3.24 16.26
CA TYR A 189 37.48 -2.92 14.82
C TYR A 189 36.31 -2.00 14.39
N SER A 190 35.53 -1.50 15.33
CA SER A 190 34.35 -0.61 15.06
C SER A 190 33.37 -1.20 14.08
N VAL A 191 33.14 -2.51 14.10
CA VAL A 191 32.22 -3.25 13.24
C VAL A 191 31.14 -3.97 14.04
N SER A 192 30.11 -4.48 13.37
CA SER A 192 29.10 -5.31 14.02
C SER A 192 29.62 -6.72 14.32
N ARG A 193 29.09 -7.38 15.36
CA ARG A 193 29.41 -8.81 15.65
C ARG A 193 29.10 -9.70 14.44
N GLN A 194 28.05 -9.37 13.68
CA GLN A 194 27.71 -10.09 12.46
C GLN A 194 28.83 -9.98 11.41
N THR A 195 29.45 -8.80 11.28
CA THR A 195 30.58 -8.58 10.37
C THR A 195 31.80 -9.49 10.77
N ILE A 196 32.07 -9.61 12.08
CA ILE A 196 33.13 -10.52 12.57
C ILE A 196 32.84 -11.96 12.18
N TYR A 197 31.61 -12.45 12.45
CA TYR A 197 31.26 -13.83 12.09
C TYR A 197 31.30 -14.09 10.58
N THR A 198 30.85 -13.13 9.77
CA THR A 198 30.91 -13.23 8.30
C THR A 198 32.33 -13.24 7.79
N ALA A 199 33.23 -12.42 8.37
CA ALA A 199 34.64 -12.37 8.02
C ALA A 199 35.41 -13.67 8.39
N VAL A 200 35.17 -14.19 9.61
CA VAL A 200 35.77 -15.45 10.07
C VAL A 200 35.35 -16.63 9.22
N ARG A 201 34.08 -16.70 8.81
CA ARG A 201 33.53 -17.75 7.94
C ARG A 201 33.95 -17.62 6.48
N GLY A 202 34.50 -16.49 6.07
CA GLY A 202 34.79 -16.23 4.66
C GLY A 202 33.52 -16.11 3.80
N GLU A 203 32.44 -15.53 4.32
CA GLU A 203 31.15 -15.40 3.62
C GLU A 203 30.96 -13.99 3.06
N GLY A 204 30.13 -13.87 2.03
CA GLY A 204 29.71 -12.59 1.46
C GLY A 204 30.87 -11.78 0.90
N ALA A 205 31.12 -10.56 1.39
CA ALA A 205 32.20 -9.70 0.93
C ALA A 205 33.61 -10.26 1.30
N TYR A 206 33.71 -11.23 2.18
CA TYR A 206 34.97 -11.84 2.67
C TYR A 206 35.19 -13.24 2.08
N THR A 207 34.46 -13.66 1.06
CA THR A 207 34.73 -14.89 0.32
C THR A 207 36.06 -14.76 -0.39
N PRO A 208 37.01 -15.71 -0.23
CA PRO A 208 38.25 -15.71 -1.01
C PRO A 208 37.96 -15.77 -2.51
N PRO A 209 38.80 -15.17 -3.36
CA PRO A 209 38.64 -15.17 -4.81
C PRO A 209 38.68 -16.57 -5.44
#